data_f8c5531ff47b8efe293be698134d90bf
#
_entry.id   f8c5531ff47b8efe293be698134d90bf
#
_cell.length_a   1.000
_cell.length_b   1.000
_cell.length_c   1.000
_cell.angle_alpha   90.00
_cell.angle_beta   90.00
_cell.angle_gamma   90.00
#
_symmetry.space_group_name_H-M   'P 1'
#
loop_
_entity.id
_entity.type
_entity.pdbx_description
1 polymer ?
#
loop_
_entity_poly.entity_id
_entity_poly.type
_entity_poly.pdbx_seq_one_letter_code
_entity_poly.pdbx_strand_id
1 'polypeptide(L)'
;MKELGEGTRHMIVSTTGWDINPRVLGVVPKEAKIATLKNFRWVIDAHYMVVPKGVAPEKVAVLVDMMNFMLTKEAQAYTYDEGYFYPGPAVKDVPLSMAPPESQQAIKDFGRPEYDKLIADVPLELPLEPDQMVLAFRKWDEEIGSKKTK
;
A
#
# COMPACT_ATOMS: atom_id res chain seq x y z
N MET A 1 -3.02 -6.41 12.30
CA MET A 1 -2.12 -5.59 13.15
C MET A 1 -2.42 -5.74 14.65
N LYS A 2 -3.68 -5.59 15.10
CA LYS A 2 -4.05 -5.70 16.52
C LYS A 2 -3.55 -6.99 17.18
N GLU A 3 -3.89 -8.15 16.63
CA GLU A 3 -3.48 -9.46 17.19
C GLU A 3 -1.95 -9.64 17.25
N LEU A 4 -1.22 -9.04 16.30
CA LEU A 4 0.25 -9.03 16.33
C LEU A 4 0.76 -8.14 17.46
N GLY A 5 0.17 -6.97 17.66
CA GLY A 5 0.49 -6.06 18.75
C GLY A 5 0.20 -6.64 20.14
N GLU A 6 -0.90 -7.37 20.28
CA GLU A 6 -1.30 -8.06 21.50
C GLU A 6 -0.52 -9.37 21.75
N GLY A 7 0.34 -9.79 20.81
CA GLY A 7 1.12 -11.02 20.93
C GLY A 7 0.33 -12.31 20.75
N THR A 8 -0.96 -12.23 20.35
CA THR A 8 -1.81 -13.39 20.08
C THR A 8 -1.53 -14.04 18.72
N ARG A 9 -0.84 -13.32 17.84
CA ARG A 9 -0.29 -13.82 16.58
C ARG A 9 1.19 -13.44 16.47
N HIS A 10 1.98 -14.34 15.94
CA HIS A 10 3.43 -14.13 15.76
C HIS A 10 3.77 -13.61 14.36
N MET A 11 2.87 -13.80 13.39
CA MET A 11 3.03 -13.38 12.00
C MET A 11 1.69 -12.94 11.41
N ILE A 12 1.75 -11.96 10.53
CA ILE A 12 0.61 -11.53 9.70
C ILE A 12 1.10 -11.22 8.30
N VAL A 13 0.20 -11.29 7.33
CA VAL A 13 0.44 -10.76 5.97
C VAL A 13 0.15 -9.28 5.96
N SER A 14 0.97 -8.50 5.26
CA SER A 14 0.79 -7.07 5.08
C SER A 14 1.22 -6.64 3.68
N THR A 15 0.87 -5.43 3.29
CA THR A 15 1.38 -4.79 2.07
C THR A 15 2.63 -3.97 2.39
N THR A 16 3.44 -3.69 1.37
CA THR A 16 4.66 -2.90 1.50
C THR A 16 4.37 -1.55 2.14
N GLY A 17 5.11 -1.24 3.20
CA GLY A 17 4.98 0.02 3.94
C GLY A 17 3.88 0.04 5.01
N TRP A 18 2.91 -0.83 4.94
CA TRP A 18 1.83 -0.90 5.94
C TRP A 18 2.28 -1.41 7.32
N ASP A 19 3.53 -1.67 7.48
CA ASP A 19 4.16 -1.95 8.78
C ASP A 19 4.69 -0.67 9.46
N ILE A 20 5.00 0.38 8.69
CA ILE A 20 5.57 1.62 9.24
C ILE A 20 4.55 2.34 10.12
N ASN A 21 3.41 2.70 9.57
CA ASN A 21 2.39 3.45 10.29
C ASN A 21 1.88 2.74 11.58
N PRO A 22 1.58 1.44 11.63
CA PRO A 22 1.22 0.77 12.86
C PRO A 22 2.32 0.77 13.93
N ARG A 23 3.61 0.85 13.55
CA ARG A 23 4.72 1.01 14.49
C ARG A 23 4.85 2.45 14.97
N VAL A 24 4.61 3.44 14.10
CA VAL A 24 4.52 4.85 14.48
C VAL A 24 3.43 5.04 15.52
N LEU A 25 2.27 4.43 15.33
CA LEU A 25 1.12 4.49 16.25
C LEU A 25 1.27 3.59 17.50
N GLY A 26 2.34 2.83 17.61
CA GLY A 26 2.54 1.90 18.73
C GLY A 26 1.57 0.70 18.77
N VAL A 27 0.83 0.45 17.68
CA VAL A 27 -0.09 -0.69 17.57
C VAL A 27 0.69 -2.00 17.40
N VAL A 28 1.85 -1.93 16.79
CA VAL A 28 2.78 -3.05 16.57
C VAL A 28 4.13 -2.69 17.18
N PRO A 29 4.84 -3.64 17.83
CA PRO A 29 6.16 -3.38 18.39
C PRO A 29 7.14 -2.80 17.36
N LYS A 30 7.95 -1.84 17.78
CA LYS A 30 8.95 -1.20 16.91
C LYS A 30 9.92 -2.21 16.29
N GLU A 31 10.21 -3.28 17.01
CA GLU A 31 11.12 -4.36 16.65
C GLU A 31 10.53 -5.38 15.67
N ALA A 32 9.24 -5.30 15.37
CA ALA A 32 8.60 -6.19 14.41
C ALA A 32 9.36 -6.15 13.06
N LYS A 33 9.67 -7.32 12.52
CA LYS A 33 10.46 -7.47 11.29
C LYS A 33 9.58 -7.86 10.13
N ILE A 34 10.03 -7.49 8.93
CA ILE A 34 9.46 -7.98 7.67
C ILE A 34 10.29 -9.16 7.19
N ALA A 35 9.60 -10.18 6.68
CA ALA A 35 10.20 -11.29 5.99
C ALA A 35 9.43 -11.57 4.70
N THR A 36 10.16 -11.91 3.65
CA THR A 36 9.59 -12.39 2.39
C THR A 36 9.74 -13.90 2.30
N LEU A 37 8.82 -14.54 1.61
CA LEU A 37 8.90 -15.97 1.34
C LEU A 37 9.99 -16.26 0.28
N LYS A 38 10.51 -17.49 0.28
CA LYS A 38 11.40 -17.93 -0.79
C LYS A 38 10.67 -17.87 -2.15
N ASN A 39 11.35 -17.35 -3.17
CA ASN A 39 10.78 -17.11 -4.50
C ASN A 39 9.59 -16.13 -4.51
N PHE A 40 9.57 -15.20 -3.55
CA PHE A 40 8.55 -14.17 -3.45
C PHE A 40 8.54 -13.28 -4.70
N ARG A 41 7.36 -12.82 -5.07
CA ARG A 41 7.14 -11.81 -6.10
C ARG A 41 6.20 -10.75 -5.57
N TRP A 42 6.46 -9.49 -5.90
CA TRP A 42 5.56 -8.42 -5.57
C TRP A 42 4.38 -8.42 -6.54
N VAL A 43 3.18 -8.54 -6.02
CA VAL A 43 1.98 -8.17 -6.79
C VAL A 43 1.81 -6.67 -6.61
N ILE A 44 1.91 -5.93 -7.72
CA ILE A 44 1.79 -4.47 -7.73
C ILE A 44 0.38 -4.05 -8.09
N ASP A 45 -0.09 -3.00 -7.45
CA ASP A 45 -1.36 -2.37 -7.75
C ASP A 45 -1.23 -0.85 -7.59
N ALA A 46 -2.23 -0.11 -8.07
CA ALA A 46 -2.30 1.33 -7.92
C ALA A 46 -3.70 1.75 -7.52
N HIS A 47 -3.80 2.84 -6.79
CA HIS A 47 -5.08 3.47 -6.53
C HIS A 47 -5.46 4.34 -7.72
N TYR A 48 -6.68 4.17 -8.20
CA TYR A 48 -7.18 4.88 -9.38
C TYR A 48 -8.28 5.86 -9.00
N MET A 49 -8.22 7.04 -9.60
CA MET A 49 -9.37 7.95 -9.64
C MET A 49 -10.15 7.68 -10.91
N VAL A 50 -11.46 7.53 -10.79
CA VAL A 50 -12.33 7.22 -11.93
C VAL A 50 -13.52 8.18 -11.98
N VAL A 51 -13.94 8.51 -13.19
CA VAL A 51 -15.18 9.26 -13.44
C VAL A 51 -16.24 8.27 -13.91
N PRO A 52 -17.33 8.03 -13.15
CA PRO A 52 -18.39 7.14 -13.55
C PRO A 52 -19.06 7.60 -14.85
N LYS A 53 -19.54 6.64 -15.65
CA LYS A 53 -20.35 6.94 -16.84
C LYS A 53 -21.64 7.69 -16.44
N GLY A 54 -21.98 8.74 -17.19
CA GLY A 54 -23.22 9.52 -16.97
C GLY A 54 -23.04 10.74 -16.08
N VAL A 55 -21.82 11.05 -15.62
CA VAL A 55 -21.54 12.34 -14.98
C VAL A 55 -21.69 13.47 -15.99
N ALA A 56 -22.37 14.55 -15.61
CA ALA A 56 -22.58 15.71 -16.46
C ALA A 56 -21.26 16.36 -16.89
N PRO A 57 -21.13 16.81 -18.17
CA PRO A 57 -19.87 17.28 -18.73
C PRO A 57 -19.20 18.42 -17.93
N GLU A 58 -19.97 19.34 -17.41
CA GLU A 58 -19.47 20.46 -16.58
C GLU A 58 -18.84 19.95 -15.26
N LYS A 59 -19.34 18.87 -14.70
CA LYS A 59 -18.76 18.22 -13.51
C LYS A 59 -17.50 17.43 -13.88
N VAL A 60 -17.47 16.80 -15.08
CA VAL A 60 -16.30 16.07 -15.55
C VAL A 60 -15.10 17.01 -15.64
N ALA A 61 -15.27 18.24 -16.17
CA ALA A 61 -14.20 19.22 -16.26
C ALA A 61 -13.58 19.50 -14.87
N VAL A 62 -14.40 19.75 -13.86
CA VAL A 62 -13.93 20.00 -12.48
C VAL A 62 -13.23 18.76 -11.88
N LEU A 63 -13.77 17.57 -12.15
CA LEU A 63 -13.15 16.32 -11.66
C LEU A 63 -11.78 16.08 -12.30
N VAL A 64 -11.63 16.39 -13.61
CA VAL A 64 -10.34 16.28 -14.29
C VAL A 64 -9.33 17.28 -13.74
N ASP A 65 -9.74 18.51 -13.44
CA ASP A 65 -8.86 19.49 -12.78
C ASP A 65 -8.42 19.02 -11.41
N MET A 66 -9.34 18.45 -10.62
CA MET A 66 -9.01 17.84 -9.33
C MET A 66 -8.02 16.66 -9.48
N MET A 67 -8.23 15.79 -10.48
CA MET A 67 -7.32 14.68 -10.75
C MET A 67 -5.93 15.19 -11.14
N ASN A 68 -5.85 16.22 -11.98
CA ASN A 68 -4.59 16.87 -12.33
C ASN A 68 -3.90 17.47 -11.10
N PHE A 69 -4.64 18.15 -10.23
CA PHE A 69 -4.09 18.65 -8.97
C PHE A 69 -3.53 17.52 -8.10
N MET A 70 -4.27 16.40 -7.94
CA MET A 70 -3.82 15.24 -7.16
C MET A 70 -2.54 14.59 -7.72
N LEU A 71 -2.24 14.79 -9.00
CA LEU A 71 -1.02 14.29 -9.65
C LEU A 71 0.14 15.31 -9.64
N THR A 72 -0.04 16.49 -9.05
CA THR A 72 1.09 17.42 -8.85
C THR A 72 2.08 16.85 -7.83
N LYS A 73 3.34 17.25 -7.92
CA LYS A 73 4.38 16.80 -6.97
C LYS A 73 4.07 17.20 -5.54
N GLU A 74 3.53 18.39 -5.35
CA GLU A 74 3.12 18.93 -4.07
C GLU A 74 2.02 18.09 -3.42
N ALA A 75 0.96 17.75 -4.15
CA ALA A 75 -0.11 16.90 -3.64
C ALA A 75 0.40 15.47 -3.37
N GLN A 76 1.21 14.93 -4.28
CA GLN A 76 1.78 13.59 -4.15
C GLN A 76 2.76 13.44 -2.97
N ALA A 77 3.41 14.52 -2.55
CA ALA A 77 4.29 14.49 -1.38
C ALA A 77 3.55 14.15 -0.08
N TYR A 78 2.27 14.48 0.02
CA TYR A 78 1.44 14.10 1.17
C TYR A 78 1.13 12.60 1.23
N THR A 79 1.30 11.85 0.14
CA THR A 79 1.04 10.40 0.14
C THR A 79 2.05 9.58 0.95
N TYR A 80 3.15 10.17 1.39
CA TYR A 80 4.03 9.53 2.36
C TYR A 80 3.37 9.30 3.74
N ASP A 81 2.42 10.14 4.12
CA ASP A 81 1.42 9.99 5.19
C ASP A 81 1.95 9.22 6.44
N GLU A 82 3.02 9.72 7.04
CA GLU A 82 3.68 9.08 8.18
C GLU A 82 3.99 7.59 7.98
N GLY A 83 4.28 7.21 6.74
CA GLY A 83 4.61 5.85 6.35
C GLY A 83 3.41 4.95 6.05
N TYR A 84 2.20 5.50 5.96
CA TYR A 84 1.00 4.72 5.66
C TYR A 84 1.03 4.15 4.23
N PHE A 85 1.49 4.92 3.25
CA PHE A 85 1.67 4.50 1.86
C PHE A 85 3.13 4.55 1.43
N TYR A 86 3.97 3.78 2.05
CA TYR A 86 5.34 3.65 1.56
C TYR A 86 5.39 2.65 0.36
N PRO A 87 6.02 2.96 -0.79
CA PRO A 87 6.92 4.07 -1.07
C PRO A 87 6.26 5.41 -1.43
N GLY A 88 4.96 5.60 -1.22
CA GLY A 88 4.26 6.86 -1.28
C GLY A 88 3.81 7.28 -2.68
N PRO A 89 4.49 8.26 -3.33
CA PRO A 89 4.02 8.92 -4.55
C PRO A 89 3.90 7.98 -5.74
N ALA A 90 2.81 8.14 -6.53
CA ALA A 90 2.64 7.50 -7.84
C ALA A 90 3.32 8.28 -8.98
N VAL A 91 3.72 9.52 -8.72
CA VAL A 91 4.41 10.41 -9.68
C VAL A 91 5.91 10.36 -9.44
N LYS A 92 6.68 10.38 -10.52
CA LYS A 92 8.16 10.40 -10.46
C LYS A 92 8.70 11.69 -9.84
N ASP A 93 9.92 11.60 -9.30
CA ASP A 93 10.69 12.74 -8.78
C ASP A 93 9.97 13.50 -7.66
N VAL A 94 9.33 12.77 -6.76
CA VAL A 94 8.77 13.29 -5.52
C VAL A 94 9.56 12.66 -4.36
N PRO A 95 10.72 13.24 -3.99
CA PRO A 95 11.53 12.70 -2.91
C PRO A 95 10.87 12.92 -1.54
N LEU A 96 11.26 12.10 -0.56
CA LEU A 96 10.76 12.23 0.82
C LEU A 96 10.97 13.63 1.41
N SER A 97 11.98 14.37 0.95
CA SER A 97 12.25 15.76 1.39
C SER A 97 11.13 16.76 1.05
N MET A 98 10.23 16.41 0.13
CA MET A 98 9.03 17.21 -0.17
C MET A 98 7.85 16.90 0.76
N ALA A 99 7.90 15.77 1.46
CA ALA A 99 6.83 15.36 2.38
C ALA A 99 6.73 16.31 3.59
N PRO A 100 5.58 16.37 4.27
CA PRO A 100 5.45 17.06 5.55
C PRO A 100 6.52 16.60 6.56
N PRO A 101 7.00 17.49 7.45
CA PRO A 101 8.06 17.16 8.42
C PRO A 101 7.77 15.94 9.28
N GLU A 102 6.52 15.77 9.72
CA GLU A 102 6.05 14.60 10.48
C GLU A 102 6.20 13.30 9.70
N SER A 103 5.87 13.29 8.40
CA SER A 103 6.07 12.14 7.52
C SER A 103 7.55 11.82 7.32
N GLN A 104 8.39 12.84 7.13
CA GLN A 104 9.84 12.67 7.03
C GLN A 104 10.41 12.05 8.31
N GLN A 105 9.98 12.53 9.47
CA GLN A 105 10.44 12.01 10.76
C GLN A 105 9.95 10.59 10.99
N ALA A 106 8.68 10.29 10.72
CA ALA A 106 8.14 8.95 10.87
C ALA A 106 8.89 7.92 10.00
N ILE A 107 9.16 8.24 8.74
CA ILE A 107 9.89 7.35 7.84
C ILE A 107 11.37 7.23 8.25
N LYS A 108 11.98 8.30 8.76
CA LYS A 108 13.34 8.24 9.30
C LYS A 108 13.46 7.31 10.50
N ASP A 109 12.50 7.35 11.41
CA ASP A 109 12.54 6.60 12.68
C ASP A 109 12.06 5.14 12.53
N PHE A 110 11.14 4.89 11.62
CA PHE A 110 10.45 3.61 11.47
C PHE A 110 10.60 2.99 10.07
N GLY A 111 11.10 3.73 9.10
CA GLY A 111 11.39 3.21 7.76
C GLY A 111 12.44 2.10 7.83
N ARG A 112 12.53 1.33 6.74
CA ARG A 112 13.45 0.20 6.63
C ARG A 112 14.36 0.39 5.43
N PRO A 113 15.66 0.56 5.65
CA PRO A 113 16.62 0.70 4.55
C PRO A 113 16.60 -0.49 3.56
N GLU A 114 16.23 -1.67 4.05
CA GLU A 114 16.12 -2.87 3.24
C GLU A 114 14.96 -2.85 2.23
N TYR A 115 13.98 -1.95 2.36
CA TYR A 115 12.86 -1.86 1.42
C TYR A 115 13.31 -1.53 0.00
N ASP A 116 14.20 -0.56 -0.16
CA ASP A 116 14.66 -0.15 -1.49
C ASP A 116 15.30 -1.34 -2.21
N LYS A 117 16.08 -2.14 -1.49
CA LYS A 117 16.67 -3.36 -2.02
C LYS A 117 15.63 -4.44 -2.32
N LEU A 118 14.70 -4.68 -1.41
CA LEU A 118 13.62 -5.65 -1.62
C LEU A 118 12.76 -5.29 -2.84
N ILE A 119 12.46 -4.01 -3.04
CA ILE A 119 11.68 -3.55 -4.19
C ILE A 119 12.48 -3.68 -5.49
N ALA A 120 13.79 -3.39 -5.45
CA ALA A 120 14.63 -3.46 -6.64
C ALA A 120 14.98 -4.89 -7.07
N ASP A 121 15.21 -5.78 -6.12
CA ASP A 121 15.76 -7.12 -6.37
C ASP A 121 14.68 -8.20 -6.57
N VAL A 122 13.44 -7.95 -6.14
CA VAL A 122 12.34 -8.92 -6.21
C VAL A 122 11.49 -8.67 -7.47
N PRO A 123 11.21 -9.70 -8.29
CA PRO A 123 10.40 -9.54 -9.48
C PRO A 123 9.00 -9.02 -9.17
N LEU A 124 8.49 -8.17 -10.07
CA LEU A 124 7.14 -7.62 -10.01
C LEU A 124 6.19 -8.46 -10.88
N GLU A 125 4.98 -8.66 -10.38
CA GLU A 125 3.87 -9.28 -11.12
C GLU A 125 2.68 -8.33 -11.14
N LEU A 126 2.00 -8.29 -12.26
CA LEU A 126 0.73 -7.58 -12.39
C LEU A 126 -0.39 -8.38 -11.71
N PRO A 127 -1.47 -7.73 -11.27
CA PRO A 127 -2.68 -8.42 -10.85
C PRO A 127 -3.20 -9.37 -11.93
N LEU A 128 -3.94 -10.38 -11.50
CA LEU A 128 -4.60 -11.30 -12.41
C LEU A 128 -5.58 -10.55 -13.33
N GLU A 129 -5.73 -11.04 -14.55
CA GLU A 129 -6.82 -10.59 -15.44
C GLU A 129 -8.18 -10.78 -14.76
N PRO A 130 -9.20 -9.93 -15.06
CA PRO A 130 -10.46 -9.93 -14.34
C PRO A 130 -11.13 -11.29 -14.19
N ASP A 131 -11.20 -12.07 -15.26
CA ASP A 131 -11.83 -13.41 -15.24
C ASP A 131 -11.04 -14.38 -14.36
N GLN A 132 -9.73 -14.31 -14.38
CA GLN A 132 -8.85 -15.12 -13.54
C GLN A 132 -8.96 -14.71 -12.07
N MET A 133 -9.13 -13.43 -11.79
CA MET A 133 -9.34 -12.93 -10.44
C MET A 133 -10.67 -13.41 -9.86
N VAL A 134 -11.75 -13.35 -10.64
CA VAL A 134 -13.06 -13.89 -10.24
C VAL A 134 -12.97 -15.39 -9.95
N LEU A 135 -12.25 -16.14 -10.80
CA LEU A 135 -12.02 -17.57 -10.58
C LEU A 135 -11.22 -17.84 -9.31
N ALA A 136 -10.16 -17.07 -9.07
CA ALA A 136 -9.32 -17.19 -7.89
C ALA A 136 -10.12 -16.92 -6.60
N PHE A 137 -10.95 -15.88 -6.56
CA PHE A 137 -11.81 -15.58 -5.42
C PHE A 137 -12.84 -16.67 -5.18
N ARG A 138 -13.49 -17.17 -6.22
CA ARG A 138 -14.43 -18.29 -6.10
C ARG A 138 -13.77 -19.53 -5.51
N LYS A 139 -12.60 -19.93 -6.03
CA LYS A 139 -11.84 -21.06 -5.49
C LYS A 139 -11.44 -20.83 -4.04
N TRP A 140 -11.03 -19.63 -3.70
CA TRP A 140 -10.73 -19.30 -2.30
C TRP A 140 -11.95 -19.51 -1.41
N ASP A 141 -13.11 -18.99 -1.81
CA ASP A 141 -14.33 -19.13 -1.03
C ASP A 141 -14.76 -20.60 -0.89
N GLU A 142 -14.73 -21.37 -1.98
CA GLU A 142 -15.14 -22.78 -1.99
C GLU A 142 -14.15 -23.70 -1.22
N GLU A 143 -12.85 -23.48 -1.38
CA GLU A 143 -11.85 -24.43 -0.89
C GLU A 143 -11.26 -24.05 0.48
N ILE A 144 -11.26 -22.77 0.83
CA ILE A 144 -10.60 -22.25 2.03
C ILE A 144 -11.57 -21.45 2.89
N GLY A 145 -12.20 -20.41 2.35
CA GLY A 145 -13.04 -19.49 3.11
C GLY A 145 -14.25 -20.13 3.74
N SER A 146 -14.95 -21.00 3.01
CA SER A 146 -16.12 -21.73 3.49
C SER A 146 -15.79 -22.82 4.51
N LYS A 147 -14.54 -23.28 4.55
CA LYS A 147 -14.05 -24.32 5.45
C LYS A 147 -13.51 -23.78 6.78
N LYS A 148 -13.74 -22.52 7.09
CA LYS A 148 -13.45 -22.00 8.43
C LYS A 148 -14.33 -22.75 9.41
N THR A 149 -13.75 -23.73 10.05
CA THR A 149 -14.34 -24.40 11.23
C THR A 149 -14.72 -23.34 12.26
N LYS A 150 -15.93 -23.46 12.75
CA LYS A 150 -16.50 -22.64 13.83
C LYS A 150 -15.64 -22.65 15.07
#